data_8dcdf3518f4a373f91cb6a3b23ffd9ee
#
_entry.id   8dcdf3518f4a373f91cb6a3b23ffd9ee
#
_cell.length_a   1.000
_cell.length_b   1.000
_cell.length_c   1.000
_cell.angle_alpha   90.00
_cell.angle_beta   90.00
_cell.angle_gamma   90.00
#
_symmetry.space_group_name_H-M   'P 1'
#
loop_
_entity.id
_entity.type
_entity.pdbx_description
1 polymer ?
#
loop_
_entity_poly.entity_id
_entity_poly.type
_entity_poly.pdbx_seq_one_letter_code
_entity_poly.pdbx_strand_id
1 'polypeptide(L)'
;DVYKRQQMYNLIANLNVKENIEVGAYLSDSPLDIDDLLHTLGLYEHRHKLPNQLSGGQQQRVSIGRAIVKNPDILLCDEPTGALDYNTGKAVLKLLQDTCRNTGTTVIVITHNQALTAMADRVITVKSGTVEKVVMNDNIRNVEDLEW
;
A
#
# COMPACT_ATOMS: atom_id res chain seq x y z
N ASP A 1 2.85 31.34 7.35
CA ASP A 1 2.93 29.96 7.84
C ASP A 1 2.73 29.00 6.67
N VAL A 2 3.84 28.50 6.13
CA VAL A 2 3.81 27.44 5.13
C VAL A 2 3.56 26.14 5.89
N TYR A 3 2.32 25.70 5.93
CA TYR A 3 2.00 24.34 6.35
C TYR A 3 2.64 23.38 5.34
N LYS A 4 3.84 22.89 5.64
CA LYS A 4 4.35 21.68 5.01
C LYS A 4 3.36 20.56 5.38
N ARG A 5 2.49 20.15 4.45
CA ARG A 5 1.86 18.84 4.49
C ARG A 5 2.98 17.82 4.40
N GLN A 6 3.56 17.48 5.55
CA GLN A 6 4.31 16.25 5.66
C GLN A 6 3.28 15.15 5.44
N GLN A 7 3.47 14.33 4.42
CA GLN A 7 2.77 13.06 4.31
C GLN A 7 3.24 12.21 5.48
N MET A 8 2.54 12.36 6.60
CA MET A 8 2.79 11.53 7.76
C MET A 8 2.07 10.21 7.51
N TYR A 9 2.84 9.15 7.28
CA TYR A 9 2.31 7.79 7.16
C TYR A 9 1.74 7.26 8.49
N ASN A 10 1.53 8.15 9.47
CA ASN A 10 0.99 7.88 10.79
C ASN A 10 1.71 6.74 11.54
N LEU A 11 3.02 6.60 11.31
CA LEU A 11 3.85 5.67 12.06
C LEU A 11 4.06 6.19 13.48
N ILE A 12 4.12 5.27 14.43
CA ILE A 12 4.42 5.59 15.82
C ILE A 12 5.94 5.81 15.92
N ALA A 13 6.34 7.03 16.23
CA ALA A 13 7.72 7.51 16.10
C ALA A 13 8.73 6.79 16.99
N ASN A 14 8.31 6.31 18.16
CA ASN A 14 9.13 5.61 19.14
C ASN A 14 9.05 4.08 19.03
N LEU A 15 8.35 3.54 18.05
CA LEU A 15 8.32 2.13 17.72
C LEU A 15 9.15 1.86 16.46
N ASN A 16 9.86 0.73 16.43
CA ASN A 16 10.59 0.30 15.25
C ASN A 16 9.64 -0.22 14.14
N VAL A 17 10.18 -0.61 13.00
CA VAL A 17 9.40 -1.13 11.85
C VAL A 17 8.55 -2.32 12.25
N LYS A 18 9.14 -3.32 12.91
CA LYS A 18 8.41 -4.54 13.32
C LYS A 18 7.29 -4.20 14.30
N GLU A 19 7.58 -3.41 15.31
CA GLU A 19 6.61 -2.97 16.32
C GLU A 19 5.47 -2.16 15.73
N ASN A 20 5.74 -1.28 14.75
CA ASN A 20 4.70 -0.54 14.03
C ASN A 20 3.72 -1.49 13.29
N ILE A 21 4.24 -2.55 12.70
CA ILE A 21 3.41 -3.56 12.02
C ILE A 21 2.65 -4.40 13.05
N GLU A 22 3.30 -4.80 14.15
CA GLU A 22 2.70 -5.58 15.25
C GLU A 22 1.46 -4.90 15.84
N VAL A 23 1.45 -3.57 15.93
CA VAL A 23 0.25 -2.82 16.37
C VAL A 23 -0.98 -3.18 15.53
N GLY A 24 -0.79 -3.37 14.21
CA GLY A 24 -1.88 -3.85 13.35
C GLY A 24 -2.32 -5.28 13.65
N ALA A 25 -1.37 -6.16 13.94
CA ALA A 25 -1.65 -7.56 14.24
C ALA A 25 -2.53 -7.75 15.50
N TYR A 26 -2.31 -6.94 16.53
CA TYR A 26 -3.12 -6.96 17.76
C TYR A 26 -4.60 -6.64 17.53
N LEU A 27 -4.95 -6.03 16.41
CA LEU A 27 -6.32 -5.67 16.05
C LEU A 27 -7.01 -6.74 15.18
N SER A 28 -6.42 -7.91 15.05
CA SER A 28 -6.93 -8.99 14.20
C SER A 28 -7.00 -10.31 14.96
N ASP A 29 -8.06 -11.07 14.71
CA ASP A 29 -8.23 -12.42 15.24
C ASP A 29 -7.38 -13.47 14.49
N SER A 30 -6.94 -13.12 13.27
CA SER A 30 -6.17 -14.02 12.38
C SER A 30 -5.11 -13.22 11.59
N PRO A 31 -4.10 -12.62 12.27
CA PRO A 31 -3.10 -11.83 11.60
C PRO A 31 -2.18 -12.68 10.72
N LEU A 32 -1.62 -12.05 9.68
CA LEU A 32 -0.56 -12.65 8.89
C LEU A 32 0.74 -12.77 9.72
N ASP A 33 1.63 -13.69 9.31
CA ASP A 33 2.96 -13.79 9.90
C ASP A 33 3.77 -12.52 9.60
N ILE A 34 4.32 -11.91 10.66
CA ILE A 34 5.01 -10.62 10.57
C ILE A 34 6.36 -10.74 9.87
N ASP A 35 7.10 -11.81 10.13
CA ASP A 35 8.43 -12.00 9.53
C ASP A 35 8.30 -12.28 8.03
N ASP A 36 7.33 -13.11 7.62
CA ASP A 36 6.99 -13.33 6.20
C ASP A 36 6.57 -12.03 5.52
N LEU A 37 5.75 -11.23 6.19
CA LEU A 37 5.31 -9.93 5.68
C LEU A 37 6.48 -8.95 5.54
N LEU A 38 7.39 -8.89 6.52
CA LEU A 38 8.60 -8.07 6.45
C LEU A 38 9.50 -8.44 5.27
N HIS A 39 9.64 -9.74 4.97
CA HIS A 39 10.37 -10.19 3.77
C HIS A 39 9.66 -9.76 2.49
N THR A 40 8.36 -9.95 2.40
CA THR A 40 7.54 -9.52 1.25
C THR A 40 7.61 -8.03 1.00
N LEU A 41 7.62 -7.23 2.07
CA LEU A 41 7.75 -5.77 2.01
C LEU A 41 9.18 -5.28 1.69
N GLY A 42 10.18 -6.17 1.72
CA GLY A 42 11.59 -5.78 1.62
C GLY A 42 12.07 -4.94 2.80
N LEU A 43 11.52 -5.18 4.00
CA LEU A 43 11.80 -4.43 5.23
C LEU A 43 12.50 -5.27 6.31
N TYR A 44 12.74 -6.54 6.07
CA TYR A 44 13.29 -7.43 7.09
C TYR A 44 14.62 -6.94 7.68
N GLU A 45 15.54 -6.47 6.83
CA GLU A 45 16.83 -5.91 7.27
C GLU A 45 16.68 -4.56 8.03
N HIS A 46 15.55 -3.90 7.88
CA HIS A 46 15.24 -2.63 8.53
C HIS A 46 14.29 -2.77 9.73
N ARG A 47 13.94 -3.98 10.14
CA ARG A 47 12.89 -4.26 11.13
C ARG A 47 13.09 -3.61 12.51
N HIS A 48 14.33 -3.31 12.87
CA HIS A 48 14.68 -2.65 14.14
C HIS A 48 14.91 -1.14 14.02
N LYS A 49 14.80 -0.57 12.80
CA LYS A 49 14.95 0.87 12.60
C LYS A 49 13.70 1.62 13.05
N LEU A 50 13.91 2.84 13.55
CA LEU A 50 12.83 3.79 13.86
C LEU A 50 12.36 4.51 12.59
N PRO A 51 11.13 5.07 12.56
CA PRO A 51 10.61 5.77 11.39
C PRO A 51 11.51 6.89 10.83
N ASN A 52 12.19 7.65 11.70
CA ASN A 52 13.11 8.71 11.30
C ASN A 52 14.40 8.21 10.61
N GLN A 53 14.68 6.91 10.67
CA GLN A 53 15.82 6.26 10.02
C GLN A 53 15.45 5.65 8.66
N LEU A 54 14.21 5.81 8.22
CA LEU A 54 13.65 5.22 7.01
C LEU A 54 13.47 6.28 5.92
N SER A 55 13.63 5.86 4.65
CA SER A 55 13.18 6.67 3.51
C SER A 55 11.64 6.78 3.49
N GLY A 56 11.12 7.77 2.76
CA GLY A 56 9.66 7.93 2.60
C GLY A 56 8.98 6.66 2.04
N GLY A 57 9.61 6.00 1.05
CA GLY A 57 9.11 4.75 0.50
C GLY A 57 9.14 3.58 1.49
N GLN A 58 10.15 3.51 2.35
CA GLN A 58 10.19 2.52 3.43
C GLN A 58 9.09 2.78 4.45
N GLN A 59 8.91 4.04 4.87
CA GLN A 59 7.83 4.42 5.80
C GLN A 59 6.45 4.06 5.23
N GLN A 60 6.22 4.30 3.94
CA GLN A 60 4.97 3.94 3.28
C GLN A 60 4.75 2.42 3.28
N ARG A 61 5.79 1.63 2.99
CA ARG A 61 5.68 0.16 3.05
C ARG A 61 5.39 -0.34 4.47
N VAL A 62 5.93 0.29 5.50
CA VAL A 62 5.58 -0.01 6.91
C VAL A 62 4.11 0.27 7.17
N SER A 63 3.60 1.41 6.71
CA SER A 63 2.17 1.78 6.85
C SER A 63 1.25 0.78 6.15
N ILE A 64 1.61 0.37 4.93
CA ILE A 64 0.88 -0.66 4.18
C ILE A 64 0.95 -2.00 4.90
N GLY A 65 2.13 -2.40 5.40
CA GLY A 65 2.32 -3.63 6.17
C GLY A 65 1.46 -3.69 7.43
N ARG A 66 1.38 -2.58 8.16
CA ARG A 66 0.49 -2.46 9.33
C ARG A 66 -0.99 -2.63 8.98
N ALA A 67 -1.40 -2.24 7.79
CA ALA A 67 -2.76 -2.45 7.32
C ALA A 67 -3.00 -3.90 6.85
N ILE A 68 -2.06 -4.47 6.09
CA ILE A 68 -2.15 -5.82 5.51
C ILE A 68 -2.05 -6.91 6.58
N VAL A 69 -1.23 -6.72 7.64
CA VAL A 69 -1.04 -7.73 8.69
C VAL A 69 -2.33 -8.14 9.37
N LYS A 70 -3.33 -7.25 9.37
CA LYS A 70 -4.67 -7.53 9.90
C LYS A 70 -5.41 -8.61 9.10
N ASN A 71 -4.90 -9.01 7.94
CA ASN A 71 -5.59 -9.88 6.98
C ASN A 71 -7.01 -9.41 6.67
N PRO A 72 -7.17 -8.15 6.21
CA PRO A 72 -8.47 -7.51 6.07
C PRO A 72 -9.23 -8.01 4.83
N ASP A 73 -10.56 -7.97 4.87
CA ASP A 73 -11.40 -8.19 3.68
C ASP A 73 -11.29 -7.05 2.66
N ILE A 74 -11.07 -5.83 3.15
CA ILE A 74 -10.96 -4.61 2.33
C ILE A 74 -9.72 -3.81 2.77
N LEU A 75 -8.88 -3.43 1.81
CA LEU A 75 -7.74 -2.54 1.97
C LEU A 75 -7.95 -1.27 1.14
N LEU A 76 -7.90 -0.11 1.80
CA LEU A 76 -8.03 1.19 1.14
C LEU A 76 -6.65 1.87 1.03
N CYS A 77 -6.28 2.26 -0.18
CA CYS A 77 -5.01 2.94 -0.47
C CYS A 77 -5.29 4.26 -1.20
N ASP A 78 -4.91 5.37 -0.58
CA ASP A 78 -5.01 6.70 -1.17
C ASP A 78 -3.64 7.14 -1.70
N GLU A 79 -3.55 7.33 -3.03
CA GLU A 79 -2.32 7.70 -3.75
C GLU A 79 -1.08 6.90 -3.33
N PRO A 80 -1.10 5.56 -3.38
CA PRO A 80 -0.04 4.73 -2.79
C PRO A 80 1.35 4.92 -3.42
N THR A 81 1.43 5.59 -4.57
CA THR A 81 2.69 5.86 -5.29
C THR A 81 3.05 7.34 -5.39
N GLY A 82 2.20 8.24 -4.91
CA GLY A 82 2.28 9.68 -5.20
C GLY A 82 3.56 10.40 -4.76
N ALA A 83 4.30 9.87 -3.78
CA ALA A 83 5.54 10.44 -3.27
C ALA A 83 6.75 9.51 -3.46
N LEU A 84 6.61 8.46 -4.26
CA LEU A 84 7.62 7.45 -4.45
C LEU A 84 8.34 7.62 -5.80
N ASP A 85 9.63 7.24 -5.83
CA ASP A 85 10.32 6.99 -7.08
C ASP A 85 9.67 5.81 -7.83
N TYR A 86 9.93 5.73 -9.14
CA TYR A 86 9.32 4.73 -10.02
C TYR A 86 9.46 3.28 -9.51
N ASN A 87 10.68 2.88 -9.13
CA ASN A 87 10.95 1.50 -8.71
C ASN A 87 10.25 1.16 -7.39
N THR A 88 10.28 2.07 -6.44
CA THR A 88 9.60 1.90 -5.15
C THR A 88 8.07 1.89 -5.33
N GLY A 89 7.55 2.78 -6.18
CA GLY A 89 6.13 2.81 -6.52
C GLY A 89 5.67 1.49 -7.15
N LYS A 90 6.45 0.96 -8.08
CA LYS A 90 6.19 -0.33 -8.72
C LYS A 90 6.19 -1.49 -7.74
N ALA A 91 7.13 -1.52 -6.79
CA ALA A 91 7.17 -2.53 -5.74
C ALA A 91 5.94 -2.47 -4.81
N VAL A 92 5.47 -1.27 -4.47
CA VAL A 92 4.24 -1.08 -3.67
C VAL A 92 3.01 -1.57 -4.43
N LEU A 93 2.86 -1.22 -5.71
CA LEU A 93 1.72 -1.68 -6.51
C LEU A 93 1.71 -3.19 -6.70
N LYS A 94 2.90 -3.79 -6.92
CA LYS A 94 3.04 -5.25 -6.99
C LYS A 94 2.59 -5.91 -5.69
N LEU A 95 3.01 -5.38 -4.55
CA LEU A 95 2.57 -5.88 -3.25
C LEU A 95 1.04 -5.83 -3.11
N LEU A 96 0.40 -4.73 -3.52
CA LEU A 96 -1.06 -4.59 -3.47
C LEU A 96 -1.75 -5.59 -4.40
N GLN A 97 -1.25 -5.77 -5.63
CA GLN A 97 -1.77 -6.75 -6.58
C GLN A 97 -1.62 -8.18 -6.05
N ASP A 98 -0.44 -8.54 -5.55
CA ASP A 98 -0.16 -9.86 -4.97
C ASP A 98 -1.04 -10.13 -3.74
N THR A 99 -1.25 -9.13 -2.87
CA THR A 99 -2.15 -9.23 -1.72
C THR A 99 -3.57 -9.56 -2.19
N CYS A 100 -4.10 -8.82 -3.15
CA CYS A 100 -5.43 -9.09 -3.71
C CYS A 100 -5.54 -10.52 -4.27
N ARG A 101 -4.54 -10.96 -5.04
CA ARG A 101 -4.57 -12.28 -5.72
C ARG A 101 -4.37 -13.45 -4.75
N ASN A 102 -3.52 -13.29 -3.74
CA ASN A 102 -3.11 -14.39 -2.87
C ASN A 102 -4.00 -14.55 -1.64
N THR A 103 -4.58 -13.45 -1.13
CA THR A 103 -5.40 -13.49 0.10
C THR A 103 -6.90 -13.32 -0.13
N GLY A 104 -7.32 -12.93 -1.34
CA GLY A 104 -8.71 -12.59 -1.64
C GLY A 104 -9.16 -11.23 -1.08
N THR A 105 -8.24 -10.45 -0.51
CA THR A 105 -8.51 -9.08 -0.04
C THR A 105 -8.99 -8.20 -1.19
N THR A 106 -10.07 -7.46 -1.01
CA THR A 106 -10.48 -6.43 -1.94
C THR A 106 -9.61 -5.19 -1.75
N VAL A 107 -8.76 -4.87 -2.73
CA VAL A 107 -7.89 -3.69 -2.68
C VAL A 107 -8.52 -2.57 -3.48
N ILE A 108 -8.76 -1.43 -2.83
CA ILE A 108 -9.27 -0.21 -3.46
C ILE A 108 -8.15 0.83 -3.49
N VAL A 109 -7.73 1.21 -4.68
CA VAL A 109 -6.70 2.24 -4.91
C VAL A 109 -7.38 3.50 -5.42
N ILE A 110 -7.19 4.60 -4.69
CA ILE A 110 -7.59 5.93 -5.15
C ILE A 110 -6.36 6.58 -5.77
N THR A 111 -6.45 6.99 -7.02
CA THR A 111 -5.34 7.61 -7.73
C THR A 111 -5.82 8.47 -8.90
N HIS A 112 -5.02 9.48 -9.25
CA HIS A 112 -5.19 10.25 -10.48
C HIS A 112 -4.31 9.71 -11.63
N ASN A 113 -3.46 8.71 -11.37
CA ASN A 113 -2.61 8.10 -12.40
C ASN A 113 -3.40 7.07 -13.22
N GLN A 114 -3.74 7.45 -14.45
CA GLN A 114 -4.52 6.61 -15.35
C GLN A 114 -3.78 5.34 -15.81
N ALA A 115 -2.45 5.32 -15.79
CA ALA A 115 -1.69 4.14 -16.18
C ALA A 115 -1.98 2.94 -15.25
N LEU A 116 -2.35 3.19 -13.99
CA LEU A 116 -2.68 2.15 -13.02
C LEU A 116 -4.01 1.44 -13.31
N THR A 117 -4.86 2.02 -14.15
CA THR A 117 -6.16 1.40 -14.47
C THR A 117 -6.02 0.03 -15.14
N ALA A 118 -4.90 -0.20 -15.85
CA ALA A 118 -4.64 -1.46 -16.55
C ALA A 118 -4.41 -2.66 -15.61
N MET A 119 -4.03 -2.43 -14.35
CA MET A 119 -3.83 -3.49 -13.35
C MET A 119 -5.09 -3.83 -12.55
N ALA A 120 -6.12 -3.01 -12.62
CA ALA A 120 -7.33 -3.15 -11.82
C ALA A 120 -8.36 -4.07 -12.49
N ASP A 121 -9.10 -4.84 -11.68
CA ASP A 121 -10.25 -5.63 -12.17
C ASP A 121 -11.42 -4.73 -12.57
N ARG A 122 -11.59 -3.63 -11.84
CA ARG A 122 -12.66 -2.65 -12.05
C ARG A 122 -12.12 -1.24 -11.89
N VAL A 123 -12.49 -0.38 -12.81
CA VAL A 123 -12.16 1.05 -12.78
C VAL A 123 -13.42 1.86 -12.56
N ILE A 124 -13.44 2.69 -11.52
CA ILE A 124 -14.54 3.59 -11.19
C ILE A 124 -14.04 5.02 -11.37
N THR A 125 -14.59 5.75 -12.32
CA THR A 125 -14.27 7.15 -12.55
C THR A 125 -15.25 8.02 -11.76
N VAL A 126 -14.70 8.88 -10.90
CA VAL A 126 -15.47 9.83 -10.10
C VAL A 126 -15.19 11.25 -10.58
N LYS A 127 -16.25 12.04 -10.81
CA LYS A 127 -16.16 13.44 -11.20
C LYS A 127 -17.22 14.25 -10.47
N SER A 128 -16.82 15.40 -9.95
CA SER A 128 -17.73 16.33 -9.22
C SER A 128 -18.59 15.63 -8.16
N GLY A 129 -17.97 14.67 -7.42
CA GLY A 129 -18.63 13.95 -6.33
C GLY A 129 -19.60 12.84 -6.76
N THR A 130 -19.67 12.53 -8.05
CA THR A 130 -20.53 11.47 -8.59
C THR A 130 -19.75 10.45 -9.40
N VAL A 131 -20.25 9.21 -9.46
CA VAL A 131 -19.69 8.18 -10.34
C VAL A 131 -20.07 8.50 -11.78
N GLU A 132 -19.06 8.79 -12.60
CA GLU A 132 -19.23 9.09 -14.02
C GLU A 132 -19.25 7.81 -14.86
N LYS A 133 -18.37 6.86 -14.54
CA LYS A 133 -18.19 5.64 -15.33
C LYS A 133 -17.70 4.50 -14.48
N VAL A 134 -18.14 3.28 -14.81
CA VAL A 134 -17.61 2.01 -14.26
C VAL A 134 -17.23 1.10 -15.42
N VAL A 135 -16.00 0.61 -15.42
CA VAL A 135 -15.47 -0.29 -16.45
C VAL A 135 -14.91 -1.54 -15.79
N MET A 136 -15.30 -2.71 -16.27
CA MET A 136 -14.67 -3.99 -15.95
C MET A 136 -13.51 -4.22 -16.90
N ASN A 137 -12.38 -4.69 -16.39
CA ASN A 137 -11.20 -4.95 -17.19
C ASN A 137 -11.16 -6.42 -17.60
N ASP A 138 -11.22 -6.70 -18.88
CA ASP A 138 -11.18 -8.06 -19.43
C ASP A 138 -9.73 -8.57 -19.59
N ASN A 139 -8.74 -7.66 -19.57
CA ASN A 139 -7.31 -7.99 -19.72
C ASN A 139 -6.49 -7.24 -18.68
N ILE A 140 -6.40 -7.84 -17.49
CA ILE A 140 -5.68 -7.27 -16.34
C ILE A 140 -4.19 -7.48 -16.54
N ARG A 141 -3.41 -6.40 -16.51
CA ARG A 141 -1.96 -6.43 -16.65
C ARG A 141 -1.28 -6.63 -15.30
N ASN A 142 -0.14 -7.32 -15.34
CA ASN A 142 0.78 -7.33 -14.20
C ASN A 142 1.43 -5.95 -14.04
N VAL A 143 1.67 -5.56 -12.80
CA VAL A 143 2.33 -4.28 -12.49
C VAL A 143 3.70 -4.17 -13.16
N GLU A 144 4.41 -5.28 -13.31
CA GLU A 144 5.73 -5.33 -13.94
C GLU A 144 5.71 -4.86 -15.40
N ASP A 145 4.57 -5.02 -16.09
CA ASP A 145 4.36 -4.64 -17.49
C ASP A 145 3.83 -3.20 -17.66
N LEU A 146 3.61 -2.47 -16.55
CA LEU A 146 3.13 -1.09 -16.58
C LEU A 146 4.29 -0.10 -16.70
N GLU A 147 4.06 0.94 -17.50
CA GLU A 147 4.90 2.13 -17.60
C GLU A 147 4.06 3.38 -17.32
N TRP A 148 4.58 4.32 -16.50
CA TRP A 148 3.94 5.61 -16.19
C TRP A 148 4.98 6.71 -15.92
#